data_27ea68332d1dc0e85a1bfe42895eac31
#
_entry.id   27ea68332d1dc0e85a1bfe42895eac31
#
_cell.length_a   1.000
_cell.length_b   1.000
_cell.length_c   1.000
_cell.angle_alpha   90.00
_cell.angle_beta   90.00
_cell.angle_gamma   90.00
#
_symmetry.space_group_name_H-M   'P 1'
#
loop_
_entity.id
_entity.type
_entity.pdbx_description
1 polymer ?
#
loop_
_entity_poly.entity_id
_entity_poly.type
_entity_poly.pdbx_seq_one_letter_code
_entity_poly.pdbx_strand_id
1 'polypeptide(L)'
;MSALTKTDFNFPGQQSVYHGKVRDVFHLGDRLVMVATDRISAFDVILPKGIPFKGQVLNQIAAKFLDATADICPNWKMATPDPLVTVGVLCEGYPLEMIVRGYLCGSAWRAYKSGVREICGVKLPEGMRENEKFPQPIITPTTKAEYGEHDADISKEEILSRGLVSPEEYAVLEKYTLALFQRGTEIAAKRGLILVDTKYEFGKHNGTIYLMDEIHTPDSSRYFYAEGYEERFEKGEAQRQLSKEFVREWLMDNGFQGKEGQTVPEMTDEIVKSISDRYIELYEHITGETFVCENDEDLAARIEKNVTEYLTK
;
A
#
# COMPACT_ATOMS: atom_id res chain seq x y z
N MET A 1 -21.91 4.67 11.63
CA MET A 1 -20.62 4.03 11.98
C MET A 1 -19.58 5.12 12.11
N SER A 2 -18.84 5.17 13.22
CA SER A 2 -17.78 6.16 13.39
C SER A 2 -16.53 5.74 12.61
N ALA A 3 -15.86 6.71 11.97
CA ALA A 3 -14.58 6.50 11.29
C ALA A 3 -13.47 7.17 12.11
N LEU A 4 -12.35 6.48 12.32
CA LEU A 4 -11.18 7.03 12.97
C LEU A 4 -10.41 7.92 11.98
N THR A 5 -10.62 9.23 12.03
CA THR A 5 -9.96 10.19 11.13
C THR A 5 -8.87 11.02 11.82
N LYS A 6 -8.86 11.04 13.15
CA LYS A 6 -7.85 11.74 13.96
C LYS A 6 -7.39 10.84 15.11
N THR A 7 -6.13 10.95 15.45
CA THR A 7 -5.55 10.32 16.63
C THR A 7 -4.95 11.41 17.52
N ASP A 8 -5.23 11.33 18.82
CA ASP A 8 -4.69 12.23 19.84
C ASP A 8 -4.25 11.39 21.04
N PHE A 9 -3.43 10.36 20.73
CA PHE A 9 -2.95 9.41 21.74
C PHE A 9 -1.68 9.91 22.39
N ASN A 10 -1.51 9.52 23.65
CA ASN A 10 -0.28 9.74 24.42
C ASN A 10 0.22 8.41 25.00
N PHE A 11 0.89 7.64 24.18
CA PHE A 11 1.38 6.31 24.56
C PHE A 11 2.58 6.38 25.53
N PRO A 12 2.73 5.39 26.44
CA PRO A 12 3.88 5.30 27.31
C PRO A 12 5.21 5.29 26.53
N GLY A 13 6.10 6.24 26.83
CA GLY A 13 7.40 6.37 26.17
C GLY A 13 7.36 7.10 24.82
N GLN A 14 6.23 7.65 24.42
CA GLN A 14 6.11 8.44 23.20
C GLN A 14 7.02 9.67 23.23
N GLN A 15 7.78 9.86 22.15
CA GLN A 15 8.70 10.98 21.96
C GLN A 15 8.17 11.99 20.94
N SER A 16 7.54 11.50 19.88
CA SER A 16 6.95 12.30 18.81
C SER A 16 5.84 11.55 18.10
N VAL A 17 5.07 12.28 17.29
CA VAL A 17 4.06 11.71 16.39
C VAL A 17 4.20 12.35 15.01
N TYR A 18 4.05 11.52 13.97
CA TYR A 18 3.91 11.95 12.60
C TYR A 18 2.51 11.58 12.09
N HIS A 19 1.76 12.59 11.65
CA HIS A 19 0.44 12.40 11.06
C HIS A 19 0.56 12.34 9.53
N GLY A 20 0.49 11.13 8.99
CA GLY A 20 0.52 10.90 7.55
C GLY A 20 -0.84 11.05 6.87
N LYS A 21 -0.90 10.83 5.56
CA LYS A 21 -2.17 10.93 4.79
C LYS A 21 -3.23 9.93 5.27
N VAL A 22 -2.83 8.72 5.66
CA VAL A 22 -3.73 7.61 6.05
C VAL A 22 -3.29 6.85 7.30
N ARG A 23 -2.08 7.08 7.79
CA ARG A 23 -1.53 6.47 9.00
C ARG A 23 -0.91 7.51 9.89
N ASP A 24 -0.99 7.28 11.20
CA ASP A 24 -0.28 8.07 12.20
C ASP A 24 0.77 7.20 12.88
N VAL A 25 1.99 7.72 12.99
CA VAL A 25 3.16 7.00 13.48
C VAL A 25 3.68 7.66 14.74
N PHE A 26 3.62 6.94 15.84
CA PHE A 26 4.09 7.37 17.15
C PHE A 26 5.47 6.74 17.42
N HIS A 27 6.49 7.58 17.64
CA HIS A 27 7.85 7.17 17.88
C HIS A 27 8.10 6.97 19.37
N LEU A 28 8.63 5.80 19.75
CA LEU A 28 8.88 5.38 21.14
C LEU A 28 10.34 4.89 21.30
N GLY A 29 11.33 5.72 20.99
CA GLY A 29 12.74 5.35 21.04
C GLY A 29 13.12 4.44 19.86
N ASP A 30 13.39 3.16 20.13
CA ASP A 30 13.75 2.15 19.12
C ASP A 30 12.54 1.43 18.49
N ARG A 31 11.34 1.80 18.93
CA ARG A 31 10.05 1.23 18.47
C ARG A 31 9.14 2.32 17.93
N LEU A 32 8.16 1.87 17.16
CA LEU A 32 7.06 2.72 16.72
C LEU A 32 5.72 2.02 16.89
N VAL A 33 4.68 2.84 17.07
CA VAL A 33 3.27 2.42 17.01
C VAL A 33 2.66 3.07 15.77
N MET A 34 2.21 2.28 14.82
CA MET A 34 1.54 2.75 13.60
C MET A 34 0.05 2.49 13.71
N VAL A 35 -0.74 3.55 13.64
CA VAL A 35 -2.21 3.50 13.64
C VAL A 35 -2.71 3.70 12.23
N ALA A 36 -3.32 2.69 11.64
CA ALA A 36 -4.01 2.80 10.36
C ALA A 36 -5.37 3.48 10.59
N THR A 37 -5.52 4.68 10.05
CA THR A 37 -6.76 5.45 10.19
C THR A 37 -7.73 5.15 9.06
N ASP A 38 -8.97 5.59 9.23
CA ASP A 38 -10.02 5.51 8.20
C ASP A 38 -9.96 6.66 7.18
N ARG A 39 -8.91 7.52 7.26
CA ARG A 39 -8.65 8.51 6.21
C ARG A 39 -8.38 7.82 4.89
N ILE A 40 -8.87 8.40 3.81
CA ILE A 40 -8.59 7.96 2.45
C ILE A 40 -7.96 9.10 1.67
N SER A 41 -6.92 8.79 0.90
CA SER A 41 -6.25 9.76 0.04
C SER A 41 -6.27 9.25 -1.41
N ALA A 42 -6.59 10.14 -2.33
CA ALA A 42 -6.49 9.89 -3.78
C ALA A 42 -5.96 11.15 -4.46
N PHE A 43 -5.10 10.98 -5.50
CA PHE A 43 -4.42 12.09 -6.17
C PHE A 43 -3.67 13.02 -5.18
N ASP A 44 -3.04 12.45 -4.17
CA ASP A 44 -2.34 13.14 -3.07
C ASP A 44 -3.21 14.04 -2.17
N VAL A 45 -4.52 14.02 -2.35
CA VAL A 45 -5.48 14.76 -1.53
C VAL A 45 -6.16 13.83 -0.54
N ILE A 46 -6.19 14.21 0.75
CA ILE A 46 -7.00 13.52 1.75
C ILE A 46 -8.45 13.91 1.52
N LEU A 47 -9.31 12.90 1.32
CA LEU A 47 -10.73 13.14 1.07
C LEU A 47 -11.45 13.58 2.36
N PRO A 48 -12.56 14.35 2.24
CA PRO A 48 -13.18 15.03 3.38
C PRO A 48 -13.88 14.10 4.37
N LYS A 49 -14.24 12.87 3.97
CA LYS A 49 -14.86 11.89 4.86
C LYS A 49 -13.95 10.68 5.02
N GLY A 50 -13.85 10.15 6.25
CA GLY A 50 -13.25 8.84 6.53
C GLY A 50 -14.13 7.70 6.04
N ILE A 51 -13.51 6.57 5.75
CA ILE A 51 -14.17 5.34 5.29
C ILE A 51 -14.17 4.35 6.44
N PRO A 52 -15.32 4.07 7.07
CA PRO A 52 -15.40 3.13 8.19
C PRO A 52 -14.74 1.79 7.86
N PHE A 53 -14.00 1.22 8.81
CA PHE A 53 -13.26 -0.04 8.72
C PHE A 53 -12.06 -0.07 7.76
N LYS A 54 -11.78 1.00 6.98
CA LYS A 54 -10.64 1.02 6.07
C LYS A 54 -9.32 0.78 6.80
N GLY A 55 -9.10 1.46 7.92
CA GLY A 55 -7.90 1.30 8.74
C GLY A 55 -7.73 -0.14 9.23
N GLN A 56 -8.81 -0.74 9.73
CA GLN A 56 -8.81 -2.14 10.16
C GLN A 56 -8.47 -3.09 9.02
N VAL A 57 -9.10 -2.95 7.87
CA VAL A 57 -8.82 -3.77 6.67
C VAL A 57 -7.35 -3.68 6.29
N LEU A 58 -6.79 -2.48 6.18
CA LEU A 58 -5.40 -2.28 5.77
C LEU A 58 -4.41 -2.87 6.78
N ASN A 59 -4.61 -2.61 8.08
CA ASN A 59 -3.71 -3.10 9.10
C ASN A 59 -3.73 -4.63 9.21
N GLN A 60 -4.91 -5.24 9.17
CA GLN A 60 -5.04 -6.70 9.26
C GLN A 60 -4.48 -7.42 8.03
N ILE A 61 -4.70 -6.90 6.82
CA ILE A 61 -4.08 -7.46 5.60
C ILE A 61 -2.56 -7.34 5.70
N ALA A 62 -2.03 -6.15 6.01
CA ALA A 62 -0.59 -5.94 6.14
C ALA A 62 0.03 -6.89 7.17
N ALA A 63 -0.56 -7.01 8.36
CA ALA A 63 -0.07 -7.89 9.42
C ALA A 63 0.01 -9.35 8.98
N LYS A 64 -1.04 -9.86 8.29
CA LYS A 64 -1.06 -11.23 7.75
C LYS A 64 0.05 -11.48 6.73
N PHE A 65 0.25 -10.55 5.80
CA PHE A 65 1.29 -10.71 4.78
C PHE A 65 2.70 -10.53 5.35
N LEU A 66 2.89 -9.65 6.34
CA LEU A 66 4.17 -9.56 7.07
C LEU A 66 4.51 -10.90 7.74
N ASP A 67 3.54 -11.60 8.32
CA ASP A 67 3.74 -12.95 8.87
C ASP A 67 4.00 -13.99 7.78
N ALA A 68 3.22 -13.96 6.70
CA ALA A 68 3.31 -14.94 5.60
C ALA A 68 4.60 -14.81 4.77
N THR A 69 5.37 -13.74 4.96
CA THR A 69 6.63 -13.45 4.25
C THR A 69 7.85 -13.32 5.17
N ALA A 70 7.70 -13.60 6.47
CA ALA A 70 8.75 -13.47 7.46
C ALA A 70 9.97 -14.38 7.20
N ASP A 71 9.79 -15.47 6.47
CA ASP A 71 10.85 -16.37 6.01
C ASP A 71 11.65 -15.83 4.81
N ILE A 72 11.15 -14.81 4.12
CA ILE A 72 11.82 -14.17 2.97
C ILE A 72 12.77 -13.08 3.42
N CYS A 73 12.28 -12.16 4.25
CA CYS A 73 13.09 -11.08 4.82
C CYS A 73 12.55 -10.69 6.21
N PRO A 74 13.40 -10.18 7.09
CA PRO A 74 12.94 -9.56 8.32
C PRO A 74 11.94 -8.44 8.02
N ASN A 75 10.96 -8.25 8.89
CA ASN A 75 10.04 -7.13 8.79
C ASN A 75 9.88 -6.39 10.13
N TRP A 76 9.42 -5.18 10.05
CA TRP A 76 9.35 -4.26 11.19
C TRP A 76 8.31 -4.66 12.25
N LYS A 77 7.33 -5.51 11.93
CA LYS A 77 6.23 -5.86 12.83
C LYS A 77 6.71 -6.68 14.02
N MET A 78 6.34 -6.25 15.22
CA MET A 78 6.48 -7.01 16.47
C MET A 78 5.15 -7.57 16.94
N ALA A 79 4.10 -6.75 16.96
CA ALA A 79 2.77 -7.13 17.45
C ALA A 79 1.65 -6.29 16.80
N THR A 80 0.43 -6.79 16.92
CA THR A 80 -0.80 -6.09 16.53
C THR A 80 -1.74 -6.06 17.74
N PRO A 81 -1.51 -5.14 18.69
CA PRO A 81 -2.29 -5.09 19.94
C PRO A 81 -3.76 -4.69 19.72
N ASP A 82 -4.05 -4.04 18.60
CA ASP A 82 -5.42 -3.66 18.18
C ASP A 82 -5.58 -3.90 16.67
N PRO A 83 -6.78 -4.21 16.16
CA PRO A 83 -7.04 -4.41 14.73
C PRO A 83 -6.59 -3.26 13.82
N LEU A 84 -6.52 -2.03 14.33
CA LEU A 84 -6.04 -0.85 13.60
C LEU A 84 -4.57 -0.53 13.85
N VAL A 85 -3.85 -1.28 14.70
CA VAL A 85 -2.53 -0.89 15.18
C VAL A 85 -1.50 -1.99 15.01
N THR A 86 -0.35 -1.62 14.48
CA THR A 86 0.85 -2.44 14.49
C THR A 86 1.94 -1.73 15.29
N VAL A 87 2.56 -2.46 16.23
CA VAL A 87 3.77 -2.04 16.93
C VAL A 87 4.96 -2.75 16.31
N GLY A 88 6.05 -2.03 16.09
CA GLY A 88 7.23 -2.61 15.48
C GLY A 88 8.51 -1.87 15.79
N VAL A 89 9.61 -2.36 15.23
CA VAL A 89 10.93 -1.73 15.34
C VAL A 89 11.02 -0.48 14.50
N LEU A 90 11.68 0.53 14.99
CA LEU A 90 12.01 1.73 14.22
C LEU A 90 13.14 1.37 13.24
N CYS A 91 12.88 1.56 11.95
CA CYS A 91 13.86 1.39 10.91
C CYS A 91 14.25 2.74 10.30
N GLU A 92 15.51 2.90 9.95
CA GLU A 92 15.98 3.99 9.09
C GLU A 92 15.63 3.66 7.65
N GLY A 93 14.57 4.33 7.11
CA GLY A 93 14.05 4.06 5.79
C GLY A 93 14.98 4.45 4.66
N TYR A 94 15.07 3.62 3.63
CA TYR A 94 15.69 4.03 2.36
C TYR A 94 14.80 5.09 1.69
N PRO A 95 15.39 6.06 0.98
CA PRO A 95 14.64 7.11 0.29
C PRO A 95 14.04 6.62 -1.04
N LEU A 96 13.59 5.38 -1.08
CA LEU A 96 13.09 4.68 -2.25
C LEU A 96 11.81 3.91 -1.95
N GLU A 97 10.94 3.84 -2.96
CA GLU A 97 9.88 2.86 -3.04
C GLU A 97 10.23 1.84 -4.13
N MET A 98 10.21 0.56 -3.78
CA MET A 98 10.46 -0.54 -4.71
C MET A 98 9.14 -1.01 -5.32
N ILE A 99 8.80 -0.48 -6.49
CA ILE A 99 7.59 -0.88 -7.22
C ILE A 99 7.93 -2.05 -8.13
N VAL A 100 7.17 -3.14 -8.00
CA VAL A 100 7.27 -4.31 -8.88
C VAL A 100 5.98 -4.48 -9.67
N ARG A 101 6.11 -4.75 -10.96
CA ARG A 101 4.99 -4.87 -11.89
C ARG A 101 5.05 -6.21 -12.64
N GLY A 102 3.98 -6.99 -12.52
CA GLY A 102 3.79 -8.22 -13.30
C GLY A 102 3.02 -7.98 -14.61
N TYR A 103 2.33 -6.84 -14.72
CA TYR A 103 1.43 -6.50 -15.82
C TYR A 103 1.57 -5.03 -16.21
N LEU A 104 1.34 -4.75 -17.49
CA LEU A 104 1.38 -3.40 -18.03
C LEU A 104 0.04 -2.68 -17.79
N CYS A 105 -0.07 -1.97 -16.68
CA CYS A 105 -1.29 -1.23 -16.32
C CYS A 105 -0.99 0.07 -15.56
N GLY A 106 -2.02 0.84 -15.25
CA GLY A 106 -1.92 2.06 -14.47
C GLY A 106 -0.99 3.11 -15.08
N SER A 107 -0.05 3.66 -14.27
CA SER A 107 0.90 4.68 -14.75
C SER A 107 1.83 4.15 -15.84
N ALA A 108 2.29 2.90 -15.74
CA ALA A 108 3.13 2.28 -16.75
C ALA A 108 2.42 2.15 -18.09
N TRP A 109 1.14 1.75 -18.09
CA TRP A 109 0.34 1.74 -19.32
C TRP A 109 0.14 3.14 -19.91
N ARG A 110 -0.19 4.13 -19.08
CA ARG A 110 -0.34 5.52 -19.56
C ARG A 110 0.93 6.03 -20.23
N ALA A 111 2.10 5.77 -19.62
CA ALA A 111 3.39 6.11 -20.22
C ALA A 111 3.63 5.34 -21.54
N TYR A 112 3.38 4.03 -21.55
CA TYR A 112 3.53 3.19 -22.74
C TYR A 112 2.62 3.65 -23.89
N LYS A 113 1.36 3.94 -23.59
CA LYS A 113 0.38 4.45 -24.58
C LYS A 113 0.78 5.81 -25.16
N SER A 114 1.50 6.65 -24.39
CA SER A 114 2.05 7.93 -24.88
C SER A 114 3.33 7.78 -25.70
N GLY A 115 3.83 6.56 -25.92
CA GLY A 115 5.03 6.29 -26.71
C GLY A 115 6.30 5.96 -25.89
N VAL A 116 6.25 6.01 -24.57
CA VAL A 116 7.39 5.63 -23.72
C VAL A 116 7.66 4.13 -23.86
N ARG A 117 8.93 3.75 -24.02
CA ARG A 117 9.38 2.36 -24.16
C ARG A 117 10.46 1.98 -23.14
N GLU A 118 10.75 2.87 -22.24
CA GLU A 118 11.68 2.62 -21.13
C GLU A 118 11.16 3.31 -19.88
N ILE A 119 11.03 2.58 -18.76
CA ILE A 119 10.61 3.11 -17.46
C ILE A 119 11.67 2.71 -16.43
N CYS A 120 12.21 3.66 -15.68
CA CYS A 120 13.25 3.44 -14.67
C CYS A 120 14.47 2.64 -15.20
N GLY A 121 14.86 2.86 -16.46
CA GLY A 121 15.94 2.12 -17.12
C GLY A 121 15.54 0.73 -17.64
N VAL A 122 14.30 0.30 -17.45
CA VAL A 122 13.78 -0.99 -17.95
C VAL A 122 13.12 -0.80 -19.31
N LYS A 123 13.66 -1.47 -20.33
CA LYS A 123 13.07 -1.48 -21.68
C LYS A 123 11.81 -2.34 -21.71
N LEU A 124 10.74 -1.78 -22.22
CA LEU A 124 9.45 -2.46 -22.38
C LEU A 124 9.37 -3.11 -23.76
N PRO A 125 8.80 -4.33 -23.87
CA PRO A 125 8.57 -4.98 -25.16
C PRO A 125 7.66 -4.14 -26.07
N GLU A 126 7.89 -4.21 -27.39
CA GLU A 126 7.02 -3.57 -28.35
C GLU A 126 5.71 -4.34 -28.53
N GLY A 127 4.63 -3.62 -28.88
CA GLY A 127 3.34 -4.20 -29.22
C GLY A 127 2.52 -4.69 -28.04
N MET A 128 2.91 -4.38 -26.79
CA MET A 128 2.11 -4.74 -25.62
C MET A 128 0.79 -3.98 -25.57
N ARG A 129 -0.22 -4.64 -25.02
CA ARG A 129 -1.56 -4.10 -24.79
C ARG A 129 -1.78 -3.77 -23.30
N GLU A 130 -2.79 -3.00 -23.01
CA GLU A 130 -3.20 -2.72 -21.64
C GLU A 130 -3.53 -4.01 -20.88
N ASN A 131 -3.08 -4.08 -19.63
CA ASN A 131 -3.24 -5.25 -18.74
C ASN A 131 -2.50 -6.52 -19.19
N GLU A 132 -1.61 -6.43 -20.18
CA GLU A 132 -0.81 -7.56 -20.61
C GLU A 132 0.24 -7.93 -19.57
N LYS A 133 0.42 -9.23 -19.37
CA LYS A 133 1.44 -9.77 -18.48
C LYS A 133 2.83 -9.56 -19.06
N PHE A 134 3.76 -9.03 -18.27
CA PHE A 134 5.17 -8.99 -18.65
C PHE A 134 5.76 -10.40 -18.72
N PRO A 135 6.73 -10.66 -19.62
CA PRO A 135 7.46 -11.94 -19.65
C PRO A 135 8.10 -12.29 -18.32
N GLN A 136 8.58 -11.28 -17.60
CA GLN A 136 9.06 -11.36 -16.22
C GLN A 136 8.63 -10.10 -15.48
N PRO A 137 8.40 -10.17 -14.15
CA PRO A 137 8.13 -8.96 -13.36
C PRO A 137 9.26 -7.95 -13.50
N ILE A 138 8.93 -6.69 -13.66
CA ILE A 138 9.88 -5.58 -13.73
C ILE A 138 9.85 -4.75 -12.45
N ILE A 139 11.01 -4.20 -12.07
CA ILE A 139 11.12 -3.28 -10.92
C ILE A 139 11.29 -1.88 -11.47
N THR A 140 10.42 -0.97 -11.05
CA THR A 140 10.38 0.44 -11.46
C THR A 140 10.37 1.32 -10.21
N PRO A 141 11.53 1.59 -9.61
CA PRO A 141 11.61 2.32 -8.35
C PRO A 141 11.17 3.78 -8.50
N THR A 142 10.71 4.37 -7.38
CA THR A 142 10.54 5.81 -7.25
C THR A 142 11.36 6.34 -6.09
N THR A 143 11.74 7.61 -6.15
CA THR A 143 12.22 8.32 -4.96
C THR A 143 11.06 8.56 -4.03
N LYS A 144 11.31 8.50 -2.72
CA LYS A 144 10.34 8.93 -1.73
C LYS A 144 10.48 10.43 -1.54
N ALA A 145 9.48 11.18 -2.04
CA ALA A 145 9.49 12.64 -1.96
C ALA A 145 9.26 13.15 -0.54
N GLU A 146 9.75 14.35 -0.25
CA GLU A 146 9.39 15.06 0.96
C GLU A 146 7.90 15.48 0.95
N TYR A 147 7.36 15.79 2.13
CA TYR A 147 5.95 16.15 2.25
C TYR A 147 5.58 17.34 1.34
N GLY A 148 4.66 17.10 0.40
CA GLY A 148 4.20 18.10 -0.57
C GLY A 148 4.83 18.02 -1.95
N GLU A 149 5.80 17.14 -2.16
CA GLU A 149 6.37 16.83 -3.47
C GLU A 149 5.83 15.49 -3.99
N HIS A 150 6.03 15.19 -5.28
CA HIS A 150 5.63 13.93 -5.89
C HIS A 150 6.82 12.97 -6.00
N ASP A 151 6.55 11.69 -5.74
CA ASP A 151 7.52 10.64 -6.00
C ASP A 151 7.88 10.62 -7.49
N ALA A 152 9.17 10.52 -7.79
CA ALA A 152 9.68 10.54 -9.15
C ALA A 152 10.27 9.17 -9.53
N ASP A 153 9.96 8.72 -10.75
CA ASP A 153 10.59 7.54 -11.33
C ASP A 153 12.12 7.71 -11.33
N ILE A 154 12.84 6.66 -10.93
CA ILE A 154 14.32 6.67 -10.87
C ILE A 154 14.86 5.31 -11.34
N SER A 155 15.94 5.33 -12.12
CA SER A 155 16.59 4.09 -12.55
C SER A 155 17.56 3.55 -11.50
N LYS A 156 17.87 2.25 -11.60
CA LYS A 156 18.92 1.62 -10.78
C LYS A 156 20.25 2.34 -10.90
N GLU A 157 20.65 2.67 -12.13
CA GLU A 157 21.89 3.37 -12.41
C GLU A 157 21.93 4.73 -11.70
N GLU A 158 20.83 5.44 -11.72
CA GLU A 158 20.71 6.74 -11.07
C GLU A 158 20.71 6.62 -9.54
N ILE A 159 20.01 5.63 -8.97
CA ILE A 159 20.06 5.32 -7.53
C ILE A 159 21.50 5.11 -7.07
N LEU A 160 22.25 4.27 -7.78
CA LEU A 160 23.64 3.95 -7.45
C LEU A 160 24.57 5.15 -7.67
N SER A 161 24.42 5.86 -8.76
CA SER A 161 25.27 7.04 -9.08
C SER A 161 25.06 8.21 -8.13
N ARG A 162 23.83 8.37 -7.60
CA ARG A 162 23.54 9.36 -6.56
C ARG A 162 23.94 8.91 -5.15
N GLY A 163 24.36 7.66 -4.98
CA GLY A 163 24.71 7.09 -3.67
C GLY A 163 23.52 6.97 -2.70
N LEU A 164 22.29 6.87 -3.21
CA LEU A 164 21.11 6.71 -2.38
C LEU A 164 21.09 5.37 -1.65
N VAL A 165 21.63 4.34 -2.29
CA VAL A 165 21.78 2.97 -1.78
C VAL A 165 23.10 2.41 -2.31
N SER A 166 23.83 1.62 -1.52
CA SER A 166 25.02 0.92 -2.02
C SER A 166 24.64 -0.18 -3.02
N PRO A 167 25.55 -0.58 -3.94
CA PRO A 167 25.28 -1.68 -4.88
C PRO A 167 24.90 -2.98 -4.18
N GLU A 168 25.54 -3.31 -3.07
CA GLU A 168 25.29 -4.52 -2.28
C GLU A 168 23.90 -4.48 -1.65
N GLU A 169 23.51 -3.35 -1.07
CA GLU A 169 22.18 -3.17 -0.49
C GLU A 169 21.10 -3.18 -1.56
N TYR A 170 21.32 -2.49 -2.68
CA TYR A 170 20.35 -2.51 -3.77
C TYR A 170 20.08 -3.92 -4.30
N ALA A 171 21.11 -4.76 -4.39
CA ALA A 171 20.95 -6.16 -4.79
C ALA A 171 20.07 -6.95 -3.78
N VAL A 172 20.17 -6.63 -2.49
CA VAL A 172 19.28 -7.22 -1.47
C VAL A 172 17.85 -6.72 -1.64
N LEU A 173 17.65 -5.41 -1.85
CA LEU A 173 16.31 -4.84 -2.09
C LEU A 173 15.65 -5.47 -3.32
N GLU A 174 16.36 -5.61 -4.44
CA GLU A 174 15.88 -6.30 -5.65
C GLU A 174 15.45 -7.74 -5.35
N LYS A 175 16.32 -8.51 -4.68
CA LYS A 175 16.06 -9.90 -4.30
C LYS A 175 14.81 -10.02 -3.43
N TYR A 176 14.70 -9.20 -2.39
CA TYR A 176 13.54 -9.21 -1.51
C TYR A 176 12.26 -8.80 -2.25
N THR A 177 12.32 -7.75 -3.07
CA THR A 177 11.18 -7.28 -3.88
C THR A 177 10.61 -8.40 -4.76
N LEU A 178 11.47 -9.11 -5.51
CA LEU A 178 11.03 -10.19 -6.38
C LEU A 178 10.48 -11.39 -5.60
N ALA A 179 11.12 -11.76 -4.49
CA ALA A 179 10.70 -12.91 -3.68
C ALA A 179 9.37 -12.61 -2.95
N LEU A 180 9.17 -11.41 -2.44
CA LEU A 180 7.91 -10.96 -1.83
C LEU A 180 6.79 -10.93 -2.87
N PHE A 181 7.06 -10.42 -4.07
CA PHE A 181 6.09 -10.39 -5.17
C PHE A 181 5.69 -11.81 -5.62
N GLN A 182 6.65 -12.72 -5.73
CA GLN A 182 6.38 -14.12 -6.05
C GLN A 182 5.48 -14.76 -4.98
N ARG A 183 5.79 -14.60 -3.68
CA ARG A 183 4.96 -15.13 -2.59
C ARG A 183 3.56 -14.51 -2.59
N GLY A 184 3.44 -13.21 -2.81
CA GLY A 184 2.15 -12.52 -2.93
C GLY A 184 1.34 -13.02 -4.12
N THR A 185 1.98 -13.28 -5.26
CA THR A 185 1.36 -13.87 -6.46
C THR A 185 0.83 -15.27 -6.18
N GLU A 186 1.59 -16.11 -5.48
CA GLU A 186 1.17 -17.46 -5.10
C GLU A 186 -0.02 -17.47 -4.14
N ILE A 187 -0.02 -16.55 -3.17
CA ILE A 187 -1.14 -16.41 -2.22
C ILE A 187 -2.38 -15.90 -2.95
N ALA A 188 -2.25 -14.88 -3.79
CA ALA A 188 -3.34 -14.32 -4.59
C ALA A 188 -3.96 -15.41 -5.52
N ALA A 189 -3.15 -16.20 -6.20
CA ALA A 189 -3.60 -17.25 -7.10
C ALA A 189 -4.49 -18.29 -6.37
N LYS A 190 -4.16 -18.66 -5.13
CA LYS A 190 -4.98 -19.54 -4.30
C LYS A 190 -6.35 -18.97 -3.95
N ARG A 191 -6.52 -17.67 -4.13
CA ARG A 191 -7.76 -16.91 -3.88
C ARG A 191 -8.50 -16.52 -5.17
N GLY A 192 -8.04 -17.05 -6.33
CA GLY A 192 -8.62 -16.67 -7.63
C GLY A 192 -8.30 -15.23 -8.03
N LEU A 193 -7.19 -14.68 -7.50
CA LEU A 193 -6.72 -13.33 -7.77
C LEU A 193 -5.38 -13.35 -8.49
N ILE A 194 -5.11 -12.29 -9.24
CA ILE A 194 -3.83 -11.98 -9.88
C ILE A 194 -3.26 -10.76 -9.16
N LEU A 195 -2.10 -10.89 -8.53
CA LEU A 195 -1.34 -9.72 -8.05
C LEU A 195 -0.66 -9.05 -9.24
N VAL A 196 -1.13 -7.86 -9.57
CA VAL A 196 -0.74 -7.13 -10.78
C VAL A 196 0.54 -6.33 -10.59
N ASP A 197 0.55 -5.51 -9.58
CA ASP A 197 1.67 -4.70 -9.13
C ASP A 197 1.54 -4.38 -7.63
N THR A 198 2.66 -4.01 -7.04
CA THR A 198 2.73 -3.58 -5.64
C THR A 198 3.96 -2.74 -5.40
N LYS A 199 3.99 -2.00 -4.29
CA LYS A 199 5.18 -1.30 -3.80
C LYS A 199 5.61 -1.84 -2.46
N TYR A 200 6.93 -1.83 -2.23
CA TYR A 200 7.56 -2.15 -0.96
C TYR A 200 8.45 -1.00 -0.51
N GLU A 201 8.49 -0.81 0.79
CA GLU A 201 9.43 0.09 1.45
C GLU A 201 10.37 -0.72 2.34
N PHE A 202 11.64 -0.36 2.33
CA PHE A 202 12.66 -1.02 3.13
C PHE A 202 13.42 -0.01 3.97
N GLY A 203 14.00 -0.49 5.05
CA GLY A 203 14.86 0.31 5.92
C GLY A 203 15.83 -0.56 6.69
N LYS A 204 16.71 0.07 7.46
CA LYS A 204 17.67 -0.62 8.31
C LYS A 204 17.28 -0.53 9.77
N HIS A 205 17.41 -1.65 10.46
CA HIS A 205 17.42 -1.71 11.92
C HIS A 205 18.63 -2.49 12.37
N ASN A 206 19.52 -1.86 13.15
CA ASN A 206 20.79 -2.47 13.60
C ASN A 206 21.62 -3.09 12.46
N GLY A 207 21.72 -2.40 11.32
CA GLY A 207 22.50 -2.85 10.16
C GLY A 207 21.85 -3.93 9.30
N THR A 208 20.70 -4.44 9.69
CA THR A 208 19.92 -5.43 8.92
C THR A 208 18.81 -4.75 8.12
N ILE A 209 18.59 -5.19 6.89
CA ILE A 209 17.52 -4.67 6.02
C ILE A 209 16.19 -5.34 6.39
N TYR A 210 15.20 -4.52 6.65
CA TYR A 210 13.83 -4.90 7.03
C TYR A 210 12.84 -4.40 5.98
N LEU A 211 11.80 -5.19 5.73
CA LEU A 211 10.58 -4.70 5.09
C LEU A 211 9.83 -3.81 6.08
N MET A 212 9.46 -2.62 5.64
CA MET A 212 8.73 -1.62 6.40
C MET A 212 7.31 -1.42 5.88
N ASP A 213 6.54 -0.58 6.59
CA ASP A 213 5.21 -0.13 6.23
C ASP A 213 4.22 -1.26 5.93
N GLU A 214 3.48 -1.16 4.87
CA GLU A 214 2.46 -2.13 4.47
C GLU A 214 2.93 -3.05 3.34
N ILE A 215 2.29 -4.20 3.24
CA ILE A 215 2.54 -5.17 2.19
C ILE A 215 1.21 -5.74 1.66
N HIS A 216 1.08 -5.78 0.32
CA HIS A 216 -0.02 -6.43 -0.41
C HIS A 216 -1.44 -5.95 -0.02
N THR A 217 -1.55 -4.74 0.54
CA THR A 217 -2.85 -4.13 0.85
C THR A 217 -3.50 -3.53 -0.40
N PRO A 218 -4.80 -3.25 -0.38
CA PRO A 218 -5.47 -2.57 -1.49
C PRO A 218 -4.94 -1.16 -1.79
N ASP A 219 -4.27 -0.52 -0.83
CA ASP A 219 -3.69 0.81 -1.00
C ASP A 219 -2.31 0.76 -1.66
N SER A 220 -1.53 -0.30 -1.42
CA SER A 220 -0.18 -0.50 -1.97
C SER A 220 -0.16 -1.40 -3.20
N SER A 221 -1.24 -2.13 -3.49
CA SER A 221 -1.25 -3.19 -4.50
C SER A 221 -2.51 -3.14 -5.35
N ARG A 222 -2.38 -3.67 -6.57
CA ARG A 222 -3.50 -3.88 -7.48
C ARG A 222 -3.69 -5.38 -7.70
N TYR A 223 -4.95 -5.82 -7.66
CA TYR A 223 -5.33 -7.19 -7.99
C TYR A 223 -6.36 -7.19 -9.10
N PHE A 224 -6.28 -8.20 -9.99
CA PHE A 224 -7.37 -8.56 -10.87
C PHE A 224 -8.02 -9.85 -10.38
N TYR A 225 -9.30 -10.04 -10.69
CA TYR A 225 -9.91 -11.35 -10.61
C TYR A 225 -9.32 -12.24 -11.72
N ALA A 226 -8.87 -13.45 -11.37
CA ALA A 226 -8.34 -14.40 -12.35
C ALA A 226 -9.44 -14.90 -13.29
N GLU A 227 -10.66 -15.08 -12.75
CA GLU A 227 -11.82 -15.43 -13.55
C GLU A 227 -12.18 -14.31 -14.53
N GLY A 228 -12.19 -14.67 -15.81
CA GLY A 228 -12.52 -13.76 -16.91
C GLY A 228 -11.38 -12.84 -17.34
N TYR A 229 -10.17 -12.94 -16.74
CA TYR A 229 -9.03 -12.11 -17.12
C TYR A 229 -8.67 -12.27 -18.60
N GLU A 230 -8.45 -13.49 -19.06
CA GLU A 230 -8.04 -13.79 -20.44
C GLU A 230 -9.11 -13.35 -21.44
N GLU A 231 -10.39 -13.63 -21.16
CA GLU A 231 -11.49 -13.25 -22.05
C GLU A 231 -11.58 -11.73 -22.21
N ARG A 232 -11.50 -10.98 -21.09
CA ARG A 232 -11.52 -9.52 -21.11
C ARG A 232 -10.28 -8.94 -21.79
N PHE A 233 -9.12 -9.53 -21.53
CA PHE A 233 -7.87 -9.12 -22.15
C PHE A 233 -7.94 -9.29 -23.69
N GLU A 234 -8.42 -10.43 -24.20
CA GLU A 234 -8.55 -10.67 -25.62
C GLU A 234 -9.54 -9.72 -26.31
N LYS A 235 -10.61 -9.36 -25.59
CA LYS A 235 -11.60 -8.39 -26.07
C LYS A 235 -11.17 -6.93 -25.90
N GLY A 236 -10.09 -6.64 -25.21
CA GLY A 236 -9.66 -5.28 -24.86
C GLY A 236 -10.61 -4.58 -23.87
N GLU A 237 -11.32 -5.34 -23.04
CA GLU A 237 -12.23 -4.85 -22.02
C GLU A 237 -11.46 -4.53 -20.72
N ALA A 238 -12.02 -3.59 -19.92
CA ALA A 238 -11.50 -3.30 -18.59
C ALA A 238 -11.50 -4.55 -17.69
N GLN A 239 -10.42 -4.77 -16.95
CA GLN A 239 -10.33 -5.88 -16.00
C GLN A 239 -11.19 -5.62 -14.76
N ARG A 240 -11.78 -6.69 -14.21
CA ARG A 240 -12.35 -6.64 -12.87
C ARG A 240 -11.21 -6.57 -11.87
N GLN A 241 -11.15 -5.50 -11.09
CA GLN A 241 -10.03 -5.25 -10.20
C GLN A 241 -10.46 -5.02 -8.76
N LEU A 242 -9.56 -5.39 -7.86
CA LEU A 242 -9.59 -5.11 -6.44
C LEU A 242 -8.40 -4.20 -6.09
N SER A 243 -8.69 -2.93 -5.85
CA SER A 243 -7.71 -1.90 -5.46
C SER A 243 -8.45 -0.62 -5.13
N LYS A 244 -7.74 0.39 -4.69
CA LYS A 244 -8.29 1.74 -4.50
C LYS A 244 -8.63 2.46 -5.83
N GLU A 245 -8.34 1.85 -6.99
CA GLU A 245 -8.58 2.49 -8.30
C GLU A 245 -10.05 2.87 -8.52
N PHE A 246 -11.01 2.07 -8.00
CA PHE A 246 -12.44 2.41 -8.11
C PHE A 246 -12.78 3.78 -7.46
N VAL A 247 -12.06 4.20 -6.42
CA VAL A 247 -12.23 5.52 -5.81
C VAL A 247 -11.72 6.61 -6.75
N ARG A 248 -10.58 6.35 -7.40
CA ARG A 248 -10.02 7.29 -8.40
C ARG A 248 -10.92 7.42 -9.62
N GLU A 249 -11.45 6.31 -10.12
CA GLU A 249 -12.40 6.28 -11.23
C GLU A 249 -13.65 7.11 -10.87
N TRP A 250 -14.25 6.86 -9.70
CA TRP A 250 -15.38 7.65 -9.22
C TRP A 250 -15.05 9.15 -9.12
N LEU A 251 -13.90 9.52 -8.60
CA LEU A 251 -13.46 10.92 -8.53
C LEU A 251 -13.29 11.54 -9.91
N MET A 252 -12.68 10.82 -10.86
CA MET A 252 -12.49 11.28 -12.24
C MET A 252 -13.82 11.45 -12.97
N ASP A 253 -14.75 10.53 -12.81
CA ASP A 253 -16.11 10.60 -13.38
C ASP A 253 -16.90 11.80 -12.85
N ASN A 254 -16.56 12.27 -11.63
CA ASN A 254 -17.12 13.47 -11.03
C ASN A 254 -16.22 14.72 -11.18
N GLY A 255 -15.26 14.70 -12.10
CA GLY A 255 -14.46 15.87 -12.49
C GLY A 255 -13.28 16.19 -11.57
N PHE A 256 -12.86 15.27 -10.69
CA PHE A 256 -11.75 15.49 -9.77
C PHE A 256 -10.55 14.59 -10.08
N GLN A 257 -9.38 15.21 -10.23
CA GLN A 257 -8.08 14.54 -10.47
C GLN A 257 -6.95 15.14 -9.63
N GLY A 258 -7.28 15.90 -8.57
CA GLY A 258 -6.30 16.57 -7.72
C GLY A 258 -5.62 17.79 -8.35
N LYS A 259 -6.15 18.32 -9.47
CA LYS A 259 -5.59 19.49 -10.14
C LYS A 259 -6.05 20.78 -9.48
N GLU A 260 -5.24 21.84 -9.62
CA GLU A 260 -5.58 23.17 -9.11
C GLU A 260 -6.94 23.65 -9.63
N GLY A 261 -7.76 24.22 -8.76
CA GLY A 261 -9.11 24.70 -9.07
C GLY A 261 -10.20 23.63 -9.10
N GLN A 262 -9.86 22.35 -8.93
CA GLN A 262 -10.86 21.29 -8.79
C GLN A 262 -11.33 21.15 -7.33
N THR A 263 -12.60 20.79 -7.16
CA THR A 263 -13.19 20.53 -5.85
C THR A 263 -13.54 19.05 -5.73
N VAL A 264 -13.22 18.45 -4.57
CA VAL A 264 -13.63 17.07 -4.29
C VAL A 264 -15.17 16.98 -4.34
N PRO A 265 -15.73 16.01 -5.10
CA PRO A 265 -17.18 15.84 -5.15
C PRO A 265 -17.75 15.49 -3.76
N GLU A 266 -19.03 15.78 -3.56
CA GLU A 266 -19.70 15.46 -2.31
C GLU A 266 -19.67 13.95 -2.04
N MET A 267 -19.09 13.58 -0.91
CA MET A 267 -19.09 12.21 -0.43
C MET A 267 -20.38 11.95 0.38
N THR A 268 -21.44 11.52 -0.28
CA THR A 268 -22.67 11.13 0.41
C THR A 268 -22.46 9.90 1.29
N ASP A 269 -23.38 9.62 2.20
CA ASP A 269 -23.28 8.46 3.08
C ASP A 269 -23.36 7.15 2.29
N GLU A 270 -24.09 7.13 1.17
CA GLU A 270 -24.13 5.99 0.23
C GLU A 270 -22.78 5.74 -0.42
N ILE A 271 -22.08 6.78 -0.86
CA ILE A 271 -20.73 6.67 -1.43
C ILE A 271 -19.74 6.16 -0.39
N VAL A 272 -19.75 6.75 0.82
CA VAL A 272 -18.89 6.31 1.92
C VAL A 272 -19.13 4.84 2.24
N LYS A 273 -20.41 4.44 2.34
CA LYS A 273 -20.77 3.04 2.57
C LYS A 273 -20.31 2.13 1.45
N SER A 274 -20.48 2.51 0.20
CA SER A 274 -20.06 1.69 -0.96
C SER A 274 -18.55 1.49 -0.98
N ILE A 275 -17.78 2.52 -0.60
CA ILE A 275 -16.32 2.42 -0.49
C ILE A 275 -15.95 1.48 0.67
N SER A 276 -16.59 1.62 1.83
CA SER A 276 -16.37 0.74 2.99
C SER A 276 -16.68 -0.73 2.65
N ASP A 277 -17.84 -1.00 2.05
CA ASP A 277 -18.24 -2.34 1.63
C ASP A 277 -17.19 -2.96 0.67
N ARG A 278 -16.63 -2.13 -0.23
CA ARG A 278 -15.58 -2.58 -1.16
C ARG A 278 -14.26 -2.90 -0.46
N TYR A 279 -13.86 -2.15 0.57
CA TYR A 279 -12.67 -2.49 1.36
C TYR A 279 -12.88 -3.80 2.14
N ILE A 280 -14.07 -4.04 2.67
CA ILE A 280 -14.43 -5.31 3.33
C ILE A 280 -14.38 -6.46 2.31
N GLU A 281 -14.99 -6.30 1.13
CA GLU A 281 -14.90 -7.28 0.04
C GLU A 281 -13.44 -7.60 -0.32
N LEU A 282 -12.60 -6.56 -0.41
CA LEU A 282 -11.15 -6.71 -0.65
C LEU A 282 -10.48 -7.57 0.44
N TYR A 283 -10.78 -7.31 1.71
CA TYR A 283 -10.25 -8.10 2.81
C TYR A 283 -10.64 -9.58 2.66
N GLU A 284 -11.93 -9.86 2.47
CA GLU A 284 -12.44 -11.23 2.40
C GLU A 284 -11.87 -12.02 1.20
N HIS A 285 -11.74 -11.37 0.05
CA HIS A 285 -11.13 -12.00 -1.12
C HIS A 285 -9.63 -12.23 -0.96
N ILE A 286 -8.88 -11.23 -0.46
CA ILE A 286 -7.42 -11.33 -0.34
C ILE A 286 -7.03 -12.33 0.76
N THR A 287 -7.73 -12.31 1.90
CA THR A 287 -7.39 -13.17 3.04
C THR A 287 -8.10 -14.52 3.00
N GLY A 288 -9.28 -14.58 2.40
CA GLY A 288 -10.21 -15.73 2.44
C GLY A 288 -10.87 -15.91 3.80
N GLU A 289 -10.92 -14.86 4.62
CA GLU A 289 -11.56 -14.85 5.93
C GLU A 289 -12.72 -13.88 5.92
N THR A 290 -13.76 -14.21 6.67
CA THR A 290 -14.87 -13.27 6.90
C THR A 290 -14.40 -12.09 7.73
N PHE A 291 -14.72 -10.88 7.28
CA PHE A 291 -14.36 -9.67 8.01
C PHE A 291 -15.22 -9.51 9.26
N VAL A 292 -14.57 -9.38 10.41
CA VAL A 292 -15.23 -9.10 11.69
C VAL A 292 -15.13 -7.59 11.95
N CYS A 293 -16.26 -6.91 11.88
CA CYS A 293 -16.33 -5.48 12.18
C CYS A 293 -16.10 -5.23 13.67
N GLU A 294 -14.98 -4.63 14.01
CA GLU A 294 -14.72 -4.14 15.36
C GLU A 294 -15.42 -2.78 15.54
N ASN A 295 -16.69 -2.84 15.86
CA ASN A 295 -17.55 -1.66 15.97
C ASN A 295 -17.76 -1.29 17.44
N ASP A 296 -16.78 -0.59 18.03
CA ASP A 296 -16.91 0.00 19.35
C ASP A 296 -17.46 1.43 19.25
N GLU A 297 -18.25 1.81 20.26
CA GLU A 297 -18.77 3.18 20.37
C GLU A 297 -17.64 4.20 20.54
N ASP A 298 -16.52 3.78 21.16
CA ASP A 298 -15.30 4.59 21.35
C ASP A 298 -14.05 3.84 20.86
N LEU A 299 -13.81 3.89 19.55
CA LEU A 299 -12.62 3.32 18.88
C LEU A 299 -11.31 3.86 19.48
N ALA A 300 -11.26 5.16 19.79
CA ALA A 300 -10.05 5.79 20.29
C ALA A 300 -9.70 5.25 21.69
N ALA A 301 -10.65 5.17 22.61
CA ALA A 301 -10.43 4.62 23.94
C ALA A 301 -10.00 3.15 23.90
N ARG A 302 -10.58 2.34 23.00
CA ARG A 302 -10.17 0.94 22.81
C ARG A 302 -8.71 0.85 22.36
N ILE A 303 -8.35 1.60 21.32
CA ILE A 303 -6.98 1.63 20.77
C ILE A 303 -5.99 2.03 21.87
N GLU A 304 -6.24 3.15 22.55
CA GLU A 304 -5.36 3.66 23.61
C GLU A 304 -5.16 2.63 24.71
N LYS A 305 -6.24 1.99 25.16
CA LYS A 305 -6.19 0.91 26.16
C LYS A 305 -5.34 -0.26 25.67
N ASN A 306 -5.65 -0.84 24.51
CA ASN A 306 -5.00 -2.04 23.98
C ASN A 306 -3.50 -1.81 23.77
N VAL A 307 -3.13 -0.66 23.21
CA VAL A 307 -1.73 -0.30 22.97
C VAL A 307 -0.99 -0.04 24.29
N THR A 308 -1.59 0.70 25.23
CA THR A 308 -0.99 0.96 26.55
C THR A 308 -0.75 -0.32 27.31
N GLU A 309 -1.72 -1.23 27.34
CA GLU A 309 -1.57 -2.55 27.98
C GLU A 309 -0.43 -3.38 27.36
N TYR A 310 -0.25 -3.30 26.05
CA TYR A 310 0.86 -3.97 25.37
C TYR A 310 2.22 -3.35 25.72
N LEU A 311 2.31 -2.02 25.74
CA LEU A 311 3.57 -1.30 25.95
C LEU A 311 4.06 -1.35 27.41
N THR A 312 3.18 -1.65 28.37
CA THR A 312 3.49 -1.69 29.82
C THR A 312 3.73 -3.10 30.34
N LYS A 313 3.59 -4.14 29.52
CA LYS A 313 3.99 -5.53 29.81
C LYS A 313 5.48 -5.76 29.59
#